data_7557838ac0071daccc29127e96b0ffac
#
_entry.id   7557838ac0071daccc29127e96b0ffac
#
_cell.length_a   1.000
_cell.length_b   1.000
_cell.length_c   1.000
_cell.angle_alpha   90.00
_cell.angle_beta   90.00
_cell.angle_gamma   90.00
#
_symmetry.space_group_name_H-M   'P 1'
#
loop_
_entity.id
_entity.type
_entity.pdbx_description
1 polymer ?
#
loop_
_entity_poly.entity_id
_entity_poly.type
_entity_poly.pdbx_seq_one_letter_code
_entity_poly.pdbx_strand_id
1 'polypeptide(L)'
;MGHKFEIFSGGCELCKMAIETLKHTVSDNHEVVEYSLQSPIKEEVQKKIKKYDINVVPSIIVDEEHKYTGILTPDEIKKIIEDN
;
A
#
# COMPACT_ATOMS: atom_id res chain seq x y z
N MET A 1 -7.98 -17.32 -2.56
CA MET A 1 -8.34 -15.97 -3.01
C MET A 1 -7.27 -14.98 -2.63
N GLY A 2 -7.07 -13.98 -3.46
CA GLY A 2 -6.03 -12.99 -3.23
C GLY A 2 -6.47 -11.87 -2.31
N HIS A 3 -5.49 -11.11 -1.86
CA HIS A 3 -5.71 -9.89 -1.08
C HIS A 3 -5.47 -8.68 -1.96
N LYS A 4 -6.07 -7.56 -1.59
CA LYS A 4 -5.87 -6.30 -2.28
C LYS A 4 -4.97 -5.40 -1.44
N PHE A 5 -3.85 -5.00 -2.01
CA PHE A 5 -2.90 -4.10 -1.38
C PHE A 5 -2.96 -2.75 -2.08
N GLU A 6 -3.31 -1.71 -1.36
CA GLU A 6 -3.31 -0.34 -1.89
C GLU A 6 -2.17 0.41 -1.22
N ILE A 7 -1.22 0.88 -2.01
CA ILE A 7 -0.07 1.60 -1.47
C ILE A 7 -0.13 3.07 -1.91
N PHE A 8 0.01 3.96 -0.94
CA PHE A 8 0.00 5.40 -1.15
C PHE A 8 1.43 5.90 -1.09
N SER A 9 1.90 6.49 -2.18
CA SER A 9 3.30 6.86 -2.37
C SER A 9 3.45 8.34 -2.66
N GLY A 10 4.42 8.98 -2.00
CA GLY A 10 4.75 10.37 -2.26
C GLY A 10 5.91 10.54 -3.26
N GLY A 11 6.38 9.43 -3.84
CA GLY A 11 7.48 9.49 -4.80
C GLY A 11 8.86 9.56 -4.20
N CYS A 12 9.00 9.35 -2.90
CA CYS A 12 10.31 9.33 -2.23
C CYS A 12 10.96 7.95 -2.36
N GLU A 13 12.23 7.85 -2.00
CA GLU A 13 12.97 6.58 -2.08
C GLU A 13 12.36 5.51 -1.18
N LEU A 14 11.93 5.88 0.01
CA LEU A 14 11.28 4.94 0.92
C LEU A 14 9.99 4.39 0.31
N CYS A 15 9.27 5.24 -0.40
CA CYS A 15 8.05 4.82 -1.08
C CYS A 15 8.35 3.82 -2.19
N LYS A 16 9.43 4.07 -2.96
CA LYS A 16 9.86 3.14 -4.01
C LYS A 16 10.26 1.79 -3.42
N MET A 17 10.99 1.80 -2.33
CA MET A 17 11.41 0.58 -1.65
C MET A 17 10.20 -0.21 -1.13
N ALA A 18 9.23 0.49 -0.58
CA ALA A 18 8.01 -0.14 -0.09
C ALA A 18 7.24 -0.81 -1.22
N ILE A 19 7.13 -0.13 -2.36
CA ILE A 19 6.45 -0.67 -3.54
C ILE A 19 7.18 -1.90 -4.06
N GLU A 20 8.49 -1.82 -4.21
CA GLU A 20 9.29 -2.94 -4.70
C GLU A 20 9.20 -4.15 -3.78
N THR A 21 9.34 -3.93 -2.48
CA THR A 21 9.25 -5.01 -1.50
C THR A 21 7.89 -5.69 -1.57
N LEU A 22 6.84 -4.90 -1.67
CA LEU A 22 5.49 -5.43 -1.76
C LEU A 22 5.29 -6.26 -3.04
N LYS A 23 5.71 -5.71 -4.18
CA LYS A 23 5.57 -6.41 -5.47
C LYS A 23 6.38 -7.70 -5.54
N HIS A 24 7.57 -7.71 -4.94
CA HIS A 24 8.41 -8.91 -4.92
C HIS A 24 7.91 -9.98 -3.95
N THR A 25 7.21 -9.57 -2.91
CA THR A 25 6.77 -10.48 -1.86
C THR A 25 5.42 -11.11 -2.16
N VAL A 26 4.48 -10.31 -2.69
CA VAL A 26 3.16 -10.83 -3.03
C VAL A 26 3.21 -11.59 -4.36
N SER A 27 2.44 -12.67 -4.44
CA SER A 27 2.36 -13.46 -5.65
C SER A 27 1.33 -12.88 -6.61
N ASP A 28 1.24 -13.45 -7.81
CA ASP A 28 0.27 -13.02 -8.81
C ASP A 28 -1.18 -13.20 -8.37
N ASN A 29 -1.39 -13.94 -7.28
CA ASN A 29 -2.73 -14.17 -6.73
C ASN A 29 -3.28 -12.96 -5.97
N HIS A 30 -2.45 -11.92 -5.78
CA HIS A 30 -2.82 -10.74 -5.02
C HIS A 30 -2.78 -9.51 -5.93
N GLU A 31 -3.65 -8.54 -5.62
CA GLU A 31 -3.71 -7.30 -6.37
C GLU A 31 -2.91 -6.22 -5.63
N VAL A 32 -2.05 -5.51 -6.37
CA VAL A 32 -1.29 -4.37 -5.84
C VAL A 32 -1.65 -3.14 -6.64
N VAL A 33 -2.19 -2.13 -5.97
CA VAL A 33 -2.59 -0.88 -6.60
C VAL A 33 -1.76 0.26 -6.00
N GLU A 34 -1.13 1.04 -6.87
CA GLU A 34 -0.32 2.17 -6.45
C GLU A 34 -1.09 3.47 -6.65
N TYR A 35 -1.08 4.32 -5.64
CA TYR A 35 -1.66 5.66 -5.74
C TYR A 35 -0.56 6.68 -5.49
N SER A 36 -0.39 7.60 -6.42
CA SER A 36 0.59 8.68 -6.28
C SER A 36 -0.05 9.88 -5.61
N LEU A 37 0.62 10.40 -4.58
CA LEU A 37 0.17 11.61 -3.89
C LEU A 37 0.88 12.85 -4.42
N GLN A 38 1.57 12.73 -5.53
CA GLN A 38 2.20 13.88 -6.20
C GLN A 38 1.14 14.70 -6.91
N SER A 39 1.28 16.01 -6.84
CA SER A 39 0.33 16.94 -7.44
C SER A 39 0.36 16.87 -8.98
N PRO A 40 -0.80 16.93 -9.67
CA PRO A 40 -2.13 17.02 -9.11
C PRO A 40 -2.64 15.66 -8.63
N ILE A 41 -3.28 15.64 -7.47
CA ILE A 41 -3.83 14.41 -6.91
C ILE A 41 -5.23 14.19 -7.47
N LYS A 42 -5.48 12.99 -7.99
CA LYS A 42 -6.79 12.65 -8.56
C LYS A 42 -7.85 12.63 -7.47
N GLU A 43 -9.07 12.99 -7.84
CA GLU A 43 -10.19 13.04 -6.88
C GLU A 43 -10.43 11.71 -6.19
N GLU A 44 -10.32 10.60 -6.93
CA GLU A 44 -10.46 9.25 -6.35
C GLU A 44 -9.45 9.00 -5.24
N VAL A 45 -8.21 9.43 -5.45
CA VAL A 45 -7.14 9.27 -4.47
C VAL A 45 -7.40 10.14 -3.26
N GLN A 46 -7.87 11.38 -3.47
CA GLN A 46 -8.22 12.28 -2.38
C GLN A 46 -9.30 11.70 -1.49
N LYS A 47 -10.30 11.06 -2.06
CA LYS A 47 -11.37 10.41 -1.31
C LYS A 47 -10.82 9.26 -0.46
N LYS A 48 -9.90 8.47 -1.02
CA LYS A 48 -9.27 7.37 -0.30
C LYS A 48 -8.37 7.87 0.83
N ILE A 49 -7.66 8.98 0.62
CA ILE A 49 -6.84 9.59 1.66
C ILE A 49 -7.69 9.93 2.87
N LYS A 50 -8.88 10.49 2.64
CA LYS A 50 -9.80 10.82 3.72
C LYS A 50 -10.41 9.57 4.34
N LYS A 51 -10.78 8.60 3.51
CA LYS A 51 -11.41 7.36 3.98
C LYS A 51 -10.49 6.58 4.91
N TYR A 52 -9.22 6.49 4.56
CA TYR A 52 -8.24 5.71 5.33
C TYR A 52 -7.41 6.55 6.27
N ASP A 53 -7.69 7.84 6.34
CA ASP A 53 -6.95 8.78 7.21
C ASP A 53 -5.43 8.70 6.93
N ILE A 54 -5.07 8.84 5.66
CA ILE A 54 -3.67 8.78 5.23
C ILE A 54 -2.99 10.10 5.54
N ASN A 55 -2.02 10.08 6.44
CA ASN A 55 -1.28 11.29 6.84
C ASN A 55 0.24 11.10 6.80
N VAL A 56 0.70 9.90 6.45
CA VAL A 56 2.12 9.62 6.26
C VAL A 56 2.28 8.75 5.02
N VAL A 57 3.46 8.78 4.40
CA VAL A 57 3.78 7.93 3.26
C VAL A 57 5.12 7.25 3.53
N PRO A 58 5.31 6.02 3.07
CA PRO A 58 4.33 5.18 2.40
C PRO A 58 3.27 4.63 3.37
N SER A 59 2.05 4.49 2.90
CA SER A 59 0.98 3.84 3.66
C SER A 59 0.39 2.73 2.82
N ILE A 60 0.11 1.60 3.44
CA ILE A 60 -0.41 0.41 2.75
C ILE A 60 -1.73 0.02 3.39
N ILE A 61 -2.75 -0.14 2.56
CA ILE A 61 -4.07 -0.59 3.00
C ILE A 61 -4.29 -2.01 2.48
N VAL A 62 -4.61 -2.93 3.36
CA VAL A 62 -4.87 -4.34 3.00
C VAL A 62 -6.35 -4.62 3.11
N ASP A 63 -6.95 -5.07 1.99
CA ASP A 63 -8.36 -5.45 1.91
C ASP A 63 -9.32 -4.38 2.42
N GLU A 64 -8.93 -3.12 2.25
CA GLU A 64 -9.73 -1.93 2.64
C GLU A 64 -10.02 -1.84 4.14
N GLU A 65 -9.40 -2.69 4.95
CA GLU A 65 -9.64 -2.73 6.40
C GLU A 65 -8.41 -2.40 7.25
N HIS A 66 -7.25 -2.89 6.84
CA HIS A 66 -6.04 -2.76 7.65
C HIS A 66 -5.10 -1.72 7.08
N LYS A 67 -4.63 -0.82 7.93
CA LYS A 67 -3.70 0.25 7.54
C LYS A 67 -2.32 -0.01 8.18
N TYR A 68 -1.29 0.03 7.36
CA TYR A 68 0.10 -0.08 7.78
C TYR A 68 0.87 1.11 7.25
N THR A 69 1.75 1.67 8.06
CA THR A 69 2.57 2.82 7.67
C THR A 69 4.04 2.42 7.64
N GLY A 70 4.81 3.06 6.76
CA GLY A 70 6.22 2.76 6.59
C GLY A 70 6.45 1.55 5.69
N ILE A 71 7.69 1.06 5.71
CA ILE A 71 8.09 -0.09 4.88
C ILE A 71 7.79 -1.38 5.63
N LEU A 72 7.03 -2.27 4.98
CA LEU A 72 6.79 -3.60 5.51
C LEU A 72 7.90 -4.53 5.02
N THR A 73 8.43 -5.34 5.93
CA THR A 73 9.40 -6.36 5.55
C THR A 73 8.68 -7.50 4.84
N PRO A 74 9.41 -8.33 4.05
CA PRO A 74 8.79 -9.50 3.42
C PRO A 74 8.11 -10.42 4.43
N ASP A 75 8.71 -10.61 5.60
CA ASP A 75 8.12 -11.45 6.64
C ASP A 75 6.81 -10.90 7.15
N GLU A 76 6.73 -9.59 7.35
CA GLU A 76 5.51 -8.92 7.77
C GLU A 76 4.41 -9.06 6.73
N ILE A 77 4.75 -8.90 5.46
CA ILE A 77 3.80 -9.04 4.36
C ILE A 77 3.27 -10.46 4.29
N LYS A 78 4.15 -11.46 4.42
CA LYS A 78 3.75 -12.87 4.42
C LYS A 78 2.82 -13.18 5.58
N LYS A 79 3.11 -12.62 6.76
CA LYS A 79 2.27 -12.81 7.93
C LYS A 79 0.87 -12.23 7.72
N ILE A 80 0.79 -11.04 7.10
CA ILE A 80 -0.49 -10.41 6.78
C ILE A 80 -1.30 -11.32 5.85
N ILE A 81 -0.66 -11.87 4.84
CA ILE A 81 -1.31 -12.76 3.87
C ILE A 81 -1.81 -14.03 4.57
N GLU A 82 -1.00 -14.61 5.45
CA GLU A 82 -1.35 -15.84 6.17
C GLU A 82 -2.47 -15.62 7.18
N ASP A 83 -2.46 -14.49 7.87
CA ASP A 83 -3.42 -14.20 8.94
C ASP A 83 -4.77 -13.70 8.40
N ASN A 84 -4.81 -13.29 7.17
CA ASN A 84 -6.02 -12.79 6.51
C ASN A 84 -6.40 -13.68 5.34
#